data_c2185e40e11d94bf0a0beaec533d19a9
#
_entry.id   c2185e40e11d94bf0a0beaec533d19a9
#
_cell.length_a   1.000
_cell.length_b   1.000
_cell.length_c   1.000
_cell.angle_alpha   90.00
_cell.angle_beta   90.00
_cell.angle_gamma   90.00
#
_symmetry.space_group_name_H-M   'P 1'
#
loop_
_entity.id
_entity.type
_entity.pdbx_description
1 polymer ?
#
loop_
_entity_poly.entity_id
_entity_poly.type
_entity_poly.pdbx_seq_one_letter_code
_entity_poly.pdbx_strand_id
1 'polypeptide(L)'
;ITKKFISISIRKRLKPKKNFELKLINYRRIDPETKNLYYKKILKELNKYDPSKIDIALVYKGKILETCTSNILFFKNREFFSPKNNCYIGNTINYLKSKIKISFKDINYKDLKKFDEIMLIGSGKGVTPVKYIKQMNWKSKNNFGYKKVNKYLNF
;
A
#
# COMPACT_ATOMS: atom_id res chain seq x y z
N ILE A 1 20.34 -3.92 -13.77
CA ILE A 1 21.67 -3.64 -14.34
C ILE A 1 22.40 -4.95 -14.43
N THR A 2 22.80 -5.35 -15.61
CA THR A 2 23.64 -6.50 -15.86
C THR A 2 25.07 -6.04 -16.15
N LYS A 3 26.03 -6.95 -16.06
CA LYS A 3 27.44 -6.64 -16.39
C LYS A 3 27.66 -6.17 -17.84
N LYS A 4 26.72 -6.43 -18.75
CA LYS A 4 26.88 -6.16 -20.19
C LYS A 4 25.86 -5.19 -20.76
N PHE A 5 24.71 -4.98 -20.11
CA PHE A 5 23.60 -4.22 -20.68
C PHE A 5 22.91 -3.35 -19.62
N ILE A 6 22.53 -2.14 -20.02
CA ILE A 6 21.55 -1.31 -19.33
C ILE A 6 20.30 -1.34 -20.20
N SER A 7 19.19 -1.83 -19.65
CA SER A 7 17.87 -1.78 -20.30
C SER A 7 17.01 -0.69 -19.69
N ILE A 8 16.49 0.19 -20.51
CA ILE A 8 15.59 1.28 -20.13
C ILE A 8 14.26 1.04 -20.83
N SER A 9 13.17 0.97 -20.06
CA SER A 9 11.83 0.87 -20.60
C SER A 9 10.93 1.98 -20.03
N ILE A 10 10.13 2.57 -20.92
CA ILE A 10 9.13 3.58 -20.55
C ILE A 10 7.76 2.94 -20.64
N ARG A 11 6.95 3.11 -19.60
CA ARG A 11 5.56 2.63 -19.57
C ARG A 11 4.63 3.69 -19.00
N LYS A 12 3.39 3.71 -19.49
CA LYS A 12 2.36 4.60 -18.95
C LYS A 12 2.09 4.27 -17.48
N ARG A 13 2.04 5.30 -16.63
CA ARG A 13 1.70 5.14 -15.22
C ARG A 13 0.30 4.55 -15.08
N LEU A 14 0.16 3.54 -14.24
CA LEU A 14 -1.13 2.94 -13.91
C LEU A 14 -2.01 3.96 -13.19
N LYS A 15 -3.24 4.17 -13.70
CA LYS A 15 -4.26 4.99 -13.04
C LYS A 15 -5.25 4.09 -12.29
N PRO A 16 -5.27 4.10 -10.95
CA PRO A 16 -6.25 3.34 -10.18
C PRO A 16 -7.69 3.78 -10.47
N LYS A 17 -8.61 2.83 -10.55
CA LYS A 17 -10.05 3.09 -10.73
C LYS A 17 -10.68 3.56 -9.42
N LYS A 18 -11.81 4.32 -9.52
CA LYS A 18 -12.52 4.89 -8.36
C LYS A 18 -12.92 3.85 -7.29
N ASN A 19 -13.21 2.62 -7.72
CA ASN A 19 -13.65 1.53 -6.84
C ASN A 19 -12.51 0.55 -6.55
N PHE A 20 -11.40 1.06 -6.00
CA PHE A 20 -10.22 0.26 -5.73
C PHE A 20 -10.43 -0.65 -4.51
N GLU A 21 -10.20 -1.96 -4.70
CA GLU A 21 -10.33 -2.99 -3.68
C GLU A 21 -8.96 -3.39 -3.13
N LEU A 22 -8.87 -3.62 -1.84
CA LEU A 22 -7.72 -4.25 -1.21
C LEU A 22 -8.09 -5.67 -0.77
N LYS A 23 -7.31 -6.66 -1.18
CA LYS A 23 -7.43 -8.05 -0.73
C LYS A 23 -6.38 -8.35 0.33
N LEU A 24 -6.67 -9.29 1.21
CA LEU A 24 -5.73 -9.74 2.25
C LEU A 24 -5.27 -11.15 1.93
N ILE A 25 -3.95 -11.39 2.05
CA ILE A 25 -3.38 -12.74 2.02
C ILE A 25 -2.44 -12.94 3.21
N ASN A 26 -2.41 -14.17 3.74
CA ASN A 26 -1.45 -14.53 4.79
C ASN A 26 -0.11 -14.83 4.14
N TYR A 27 0.77 -13.84 4.13
CA TYR A 27 2.10 -13.95 3.56
C TYR A 27 3.05 -12.89 4.14
N ARG A 28 4.34 -13.23 4.27
CA ARG A 28 5.42 -12.30 4.56
C ARG A 28 6.51 -12.46 3.51
N ARG A 29 7.06 -11.38 2.99
CA ARG A 29 8.22 -11.43 2.09
C ARG A 29 9.47 -11.96 2.82
N ILE A 30 10.37 -12.56 2.08
CA ILE A 30 11.74 -12.78 2.52
C ILE A 30 12.42 -11.41 2.56
N ASP A 31 13.16 -11.12 3.63
CA ASP A 31 13.81 -9.82 3.85
C ASP A 31 12.90 -8.62 3.55
N PRO A 32 11.78 -8.48 4.29
CA PRO A 32 10.74 -7.52 3.94
C PRO A 32 11.19 -6.06 4.04
N GLU A 33 12.27 -5.77 4.78
CA GLU A 33 12.82 -4.43 4.96
C GLU A 33 13.70 -4.00 3.79
N THR A 34 14.09 -4.94 2.92
CA THR A 34 14.86 -4.68 1.71
C THR A 34 13.99 -4.70 0.45
N LYS A 35 14.40 -3.92 -0.56
CA LYS A 35 13.79 -3.99 -1.88
C LYS A 35 14.47 -5.09 -2.71
N ASN A 36 14.11 -6.35 -2.46
CA ASN A 36 14.65 -7.49 -3.17
C ASN A 36 13.74 -7.95 -4.33
N LEU A 37 14.26 -8.84 -5.18
CA LEU A 37 13.53 -9.36 -6.34
C LEU A 37 12.87 -10.73 -6.11
N TYR A 38 12.76 -11.20 -4.86
CA TYR A 38 12.12 -12.47 -4.52
C TYR A 38 10.57 -12.37 -4.58
N TYR A 39 10.06 -11.89 -5.73
CA TYR A 39 8.64 -11.59 -5.94
C TYR A 39 7.82 -12.69 -6.61
N LYS A 40 8.42 -13.83 -6.97
CA LYS A 40 7.73 -14.86 -7.78
C LYS A 40 6.34 -15.23 -7.24
N LYS A 41 6.21 -15.47 -5.93
CA LYS A 41 4.92 -15.80 -5.30
C LYS A 41 3.96 -14.62 -5.30
N ILE A 42 4.45 -13.42 -5.02
CA ILE A 42 3.67 -12.17 -5.03
C ILE A 42 3.15 -11.89 -6.44
N LEU A 43 4.02 -12.00 -7.46
CA LEU A 43 3.62 -11.79 -8.86
C LEU A 43 2.55 -12.78 -9.30
N LYS A 44 2.67 -14.07 -8.90
CA LYS A 44 1.64 -15.08 -9.17
C LYS A 44 0.28 -14.70 -8.58
N GLU A 45 0.26 -14.14 -7.37
CA GLU A 45 -0.98 -13.66 -6.75
C GLU A 45 -1.52 -12.40 -7.43
N LEU A 46 -0.66 -11.41 -7.72
CA LEU A 46 -1.05 -10.16 -8.39
C LEU A 46 -1.63 -10.40 -9.79
N ASN A 47 -1.04 -11.31 -10.56
CA ASN A 47 -1.47 -11.61 -11.92
C ASN A 47 -2.89 -12.21 -12.02
N LYS A 48 -3.49 -12.59 -10.90
CA LYS A 48 -4.90 -13.02 -10.86
C LYS A 48 -5.89 -11.85 -10.96
N TYR A 49 -5.42 -10.59 -10.86
CA TYR A 49 -6.27 -9.42 -10.74
C TYR A 49 -5.84 -8.28 -11.67
N ASP A 50 -6.80 -7.43 -12.03
CA ASP A 50 -6.54 -6.16 -12.70
C ASP A 50 -5.88 -5.18 -11.70
N PRO A 51 -4.59 -4.79 -11.91
CA PRO A 51 -3.87 -3.94 -10.97
C PRO A 51 -4.41 -2.50 -10.92
N SER A 52 -5.28 -2.10 -11.85
CA SER A 52 -6.00 -0.83 -11.78
C SER A 52 -7.19 -0.85 -10.80
N LYS A 53 -7.64 -2.04 -10.39
CA LYS A 53 -8.80 -2.23 -9.52
C LYS A 53 -8.47 -2.82 -8.17
N ILE A 54 -7.42 -3.63 -8.09
CA ILE A 54 -7.12 -4.46 -6.92
C ILE A 54 -5.63 -4.42 -6.61
N ASP A 55 -5.29 -4.33 -5.33
CA ASP A 55 -3.97 -4.69 -4.79
C ASP A 55 -4.14 -5.69 -3.64
N ILE A 56 -3.05 -6.27 -3.20
CA ILE A 56 -3.04 -7.31 -2.17
C ILE A 56 -2.22 -6.83 -0.97
N ALA A 57 -2.84 -6.76 0.20
CA ALA A 57 -2.15 -6.51 1.46
C ALA A 57 -1.63 -7.83 2.06
N LEU A 58 -0.41 -7.79 2.52
CA LEU A 58 0.27 -8.89 3.18
C LEU A 58 -0.06 -8.86 4.67
N VAL A 59 -0.54 -9.98 5.19
CA VAL A 59 -0.85 -10.17 6.60
C VAL A 59 0.04 -11.29 7.14
N TYR A 60 0.65 -11.10 8.29
CA TYR A 60 1.45 -12.11 8.95
C TYR A 60 1.30 -12.04 10.46
N LYS A 61 1.05 -13.18 11.11
CA LYS A 61 0.79 -13.25 12.56
C LYS A 61 -0.24 -12.22 13.03
N GLY A 62 -1.34 -12.08 12.26
CA GLY A 62 -2.43 -11.16 12.58
C GLY A 62 -2.15 -9.68 12.29
N LYS A 63 -0.96 -9.29 11.83
CA LYS A 63 -0.58 -7.91 11.57
C LYS A 63 -0.57 -7.63 10.07
N ILE A 64 -1.06 -6.46 9.67
CA ILE A 64 -0.92 -5.95 8.32
C ILE A 64 0.49 -5.39 8.17
N LEU A 65 1.14 -5.70 7.06
CA LEU A 65 2.50 -5.30 6.76
C LEU A 65 2.55 -4.19 5.70
N GLU A 66 2.38 -4.56 4.47
CA GLU A 66 2.43 -3.70 3.29
C GLU A 66 1.53 -4.28 2.20
N THR A 67 1.41 -3.65 1.04
CA THR A 67 0.87 -4.34 -0.13
C THR A 67 1.97 -4.94 -0.99
N CYS A 68 1.57 -5.71 -1.97
CA CYS A 68 2.51 -6.25 -2.96
C CYS A 68 3.27 -5.15 -3.73
N THR A 69 2.72 -3.93 -3.81
CA THR A 69 3.28 -2.86 -4.64
C THR A 69 3.47 -1.52 -3.92
N SER A 70 2.98 -1.36 -2.68
CA SER A 70 2.89 -0.06 -2.01
C SER A 70 2.93 -0.19 -0.49
N ASN A 71 3.27 0.90 0.19
CA ASN A 71 3.00 1.03 1.61
C ASN A 71 1.51 1.27 1.86
N ILE A 72 1.05 1.00 3.08
CA ILE A 72 -0.34 1.24 3.49
C ILE A 72 -0.37 2.39 4.49
N LEU A 73 -1.26 3.34 4.27
CA LEU A 73 -1.54 4.44 5.16
C LEU A 73 -2.99 4.34 5.63
N PHE A 74 -3.20 4.33 6.92
CA PHE A 74 -4.50 4.30 7.58
C PHE A 74 -4.82 5.68 8.13
N PHE A 75 -6.10 6.06 8.11
CA PHE A 75 -6.57 7.32 8.65
C PHE A 75 -7.74 7.09 9.60
N LYS A 76 -7.66 7.73 10.78
CA LYS A 76 -8.69 7.69 11.82
C LYS A 76 -8.53 8.91 12.74
N ASN A 77 -9.63 9.54 13.14
CA ASN A 77 -9.62 10.65 14.11
C ASN A 77 -8.60 11.76 13.74
N ARG A 78 -8.49 12.13 12.45
CA ARG A 78 -7.53 13.10 11.90
C ARG A 78 -6.05 12.71 12.01
N GLU A 79 -5.75 11.48 12.40
CA GLU A 79 -4.39 10.93 12.53
C GLU A 79 -4.07 9.90 11.45
N PHE A 80 -2.80 9.82 11.08
CA PHE A 80 -2.29 8.86 10.10
C PHE A 80 -1.44 7.80 10.80
N PHE A 81 -1.62 6.55 10.36
CA PHE A 81 -0.89 5.39 10.85
C PHE A 81 -0.35 4.57 9.70
N SER A 82 0.80 3.95 9.88
CA SER A 82 1.38 3.00 8.93
C SER A 82 2.01 1.82 9.66
N PRO A 83 2.05 0.63 9.07
CA PRO A 83 2.78 -0.49 9.63
C PRO A 83 4.25 -0.15 9.87
N LYS A 84 4.81 -0.66 10.98
CA LYS A 84 6.18 -0.38 11.40
C LYS A 84 7.16 -1.48 11.00
N ASN A 85 6.75 -2.73 11.19
CA ASN A 85 7.64 -3.89 11.15
C ASN A 85 7.34 -4.79 9.95
N ASN A 86 8.36 -5.52 9.46
CA ASN A 86 8.24 -6.50 8.38
C ASN A 86 7.65 -5.92 7.08
N CYS A 87 8.00 -4.68 6.76
CA CYS A 87 7.62 -4.00 5.52
C CYS A 87 8.75 -3.13 5.00
N TYR A 88 8.80 -2.94 3.71
CA TYR A 88 9.72 -1.98 3.08
C TYR A 88 9.15 -0.57 3.21
N ILE A 89 9.92 0.34 3.77
CA ILE A 89 9.55 1.77 3.83
C ILE A 89 10.05 2.45 2.54
N GLY A 90 9.13 2.68 1.61
CA GLY A 90 9.45 3.26 0.31
C GLY A 90 9.71 4.77 0.34
N ASN A 91 10.34 5.28 -0.72
CA ASN A 91 10.69 6.71 -0.82
C ASN A 91 9.46 7.63 -0.74
N THR A 92 8.33 7.22 -1.32
CA THR A 92 7.10 8.04 -1.33
C THR A 92 6.52 8.23 0.08
N ILE A 93 6.50 7.20 0.92
CA ILE A 93 6.02 7.35 2.31
C ILE A 93 7.05 8.10 3.16
N ASN A 94 8.35 7.94 2.90
CA ASN A 94 9.39 8.74 3.55
C ASN A 94 9.27 10.23 3.22
N TYR A 95 9.02 10.58 1.95
CA TYR A 95 8.71 11.95 1.57
C TYR A 95 7.45 12.45 2.27
N LEU A 96 6.38 11.67 2.30
CA LEU A 96 5.13 12.06 2.96
C LEU A 96 5.32 12.28 4.47
N LYS A 97 6.16 11.49 5.14
CA LYS A 97 6.54 11.65 6.55
C LYS A 97 7.15 13.02 6.86
N SER A 98 7.83 13.66 5.90
CA SER A 98 8.35 15.04 6.06
C SER A 98 7.25 16.12 5.95
N LYS A 99 6.06 15.78 5.46
CA LYS A 99 4.94 16.71 5.23
C LYS A 99 3.80 16.57 6.23
N ILE A 100 3.59 15.36 6.76
CA ILE A 100 2.54 15.06 7.73
C ILE A 100 3.04 14.12 8.82
N LYS A 101 2.49 14.24 10.01
CA LYS A 101 2.76 13.30 11.10
C LYS A 101 2.16 11.94 10.80
N ILE A 102 2.98 10.89 10.76
CA ILE A 102 2.58 9.50 10.58
C ILE A 102 3.07 8.69 11.76
N SER A 103 2.17 8.02 12.47
CA SER A 103 2.49 7.11 13.56
C SER A 103 2.74 5.71 13.03
N PHE A 104 3.97 5.24 13.12
CA PHE A 104 4.35 3.89 12.70
C PHE A 104 4.12 2.91 13.86
N LYS A 105 3.22 1.94 13.67
CA LYS A 105 2.87 0.94 14.69
C LYS A 105 2.38 -0.36 14.06
N ASP A 106 2.30 -1.41 14.84
CA ASP A 106 1.68 -2.65 14.42
C ASP A 106 0.16 -2.46 14.26
N ILE A 107 -0.36 -2.86 13.13
CA ILE A 107 -1.80 -2.79 12.79
C ILE A 107 -2.35 -4.21 12.73
N ASN A 108 -3.23 -4.55 13.67
CA ASN A 108 -3.93 -5.84 13.62
C ASN A 108 -5.00 -5.81 12.51
N TYR A 109 -5.07 -6.86 11.67
CA TYR A 109 -6.07 -6.91 10.59
C TYR A 109 -7.51 -6.93 11.10
N LYS A 110 -7.76 -7.45 12.32
CA LYS A 110 -9.07 -7.41 12.98
C LYS A 110 -9.52 -5.99 13.32
N ASP A 111 -8.57 -5.05 13.46
CA ASP A 111 -8.84 -3.66 13.80
C ASP A 111 -9.14 -2.78 12.58
N LEU A 112 -9.17 -3.33 11.38
CA LEU A 112 -9.44 -2.58 10.15
C LEU A 112 -10.74 -1.77 10.20
N LYS A 113 -11.79 -2.30 10.84
CA LYS A 113 -13.09 -1.61 11.00
C LYS A 113 -13.00 -0.32 11.82
N LYS A 114 -11.93 -0.13 12.60
CA LYS A 114 -11.69 1.08 13.39
C LYS A 114 -11.18 2.25 12.55
N PHE A 115 -10.68 2.02 11.33
CA PHE A 115 -10.17 3.06 10.44
C PHE A 115 -11.25 3.59 9.52
N ASP A 116 -11.19 4.89 9.27
CA ASP A 116 -12.15 5.59 8.41
C ASP A 116 -11.72 5.53 6.95
N GLU A 117 -10.41 5.60 6.70
CA GLU A 117 -9.82 5.48 5.36
C GLU A 117 -8.57 4.61 5.38
N ILE A 118 -8.33 3.95 4.26
CA ILE A 118 -7.09 3.22 3.95
C ILE A 118 -6.61 3.70 2.59
N MET A 119 -5.33 3.99 2.48
CA MET A 119 -4.68 4.47 1.25
C MET A 119 -3.43 3.67 0.97
N LEU A 120 -3.13 3.47 -0.31
CA LEU A 120 -1.88 2.89 -0.77
C LEU A 120 -0.96 4.01 -1.22
N ILE A 121 0.29 3.95 -0.78
CA ILE A 121 1.32 4.97 -1.05
C ILE A 121 2.48 4.34 -1.80
N GLY A 122 2.73 4.80 -3.02
CA GLY A 122 3.84 4.27 -3.82
C GLY A 122 4.12 5.09 -5.08
N SER A 123 5.36 5.06 -5.58
CA SER A 123 5.77 5.83 -6.76
C SER A 123 5.00 5.44 -8.04
N GLY A 124 4.61 4.17 -8.16
CA GLY A 124 3.88 3.67 -9.34
C GLY A 124 2.43 4.13 -9.41
N LYS A 125 1.75 4.32 -8.27
CA LYS A 125 0.31 4.64 -8.18
C LYS A 125 0.04 6.00 -7.53
N GLY A 126 1.05 6.66 -6.95
CA GLY A 126 0.87 7.86 -6.12
C GLY A 126 0.16 7.53 -4.83
N VAL A 127 -0.92 8.25 -4.53
CA VAL A 127 -1.86 7.90 -3.48
C VAL A 127 -3.11 7.27 -4.08
N THR A 128 -3.47 6.08 -3.62
CA THR A 128 -4.65 5.34 -4.10
C THR A 128 -5.59 5.09 -2.93
N PRO A 129 -6.79 5.69 -2.92
CA PRO A 129 -7.77 5.43 -1.88
C PRO A 129 -8.39 4.04 -2.06
N VAL A 130 -8.38 3.22 -1.01
CA VAL A 130 -9.07 1.94 -0.98
C VAL A 130 -10.55 2.18 -0.68
N LYS A 131 -11.45 1.59 -1.48
CA LYS A 131 -12.90 1.69 -1.27
C LYS A 131 -13.45 0.58 -0.40
N TYR A 132 -12.95 -0.66 -0.58
CA TYR A 132 -13.40 -1.79 0.23
C TYR A 132 -12.32 -2.83 0.45
N ILE A 133 -12.52 -3.57 1.54
CA ILE A 133 -11.89 -4.85 1.83
C ILE A 133 -13.03 -5.84 2.08
N LYS A 134 -13.49 -6.52 1.03
CA LYS A 134 -14.67 -7.41 1.11
C LYS A 134 -14.52 -8.50 2.17
N GLN A 135 -13.33 -9.10 2.28
CA GLN A 135 -13.02 -10.12 3.28
C GLN A 135 -13.26 -9.67 4.73
N MET A 136 -13.22 -8.36 4.99
CA MET A 136 -13.41 -7.78 6.32
C MET A 136 -14.72 -7.03 6.46
N ASN A 137 -15.57 -7.03 5.42
CA ASN A 137 -16.75 -6.18 5.35
C ASN A 137 -16.43 -4.72 5.73
N TRP A 138 -15.27 -4.21 5.23
CA TRP A 138 -14.82 -2.84 5.45
C TRP A 138 -15.07 -2.00 4.20
N LYS A 139 -15.57 -0.80 4.43
CA LYS A 139 -15.77 0.23 3.40
C LYS A 139 -15.26 1.57 3.92
N SER A 140 -14.61 2.33 3.05
CA SER A 140 -14.16 3.70 3.35
C SER A 140 -15.34 4.59 3.76
N LYS A 141 -15.22 5.29 4.89
CA LYS A 141 -16.29 6.12 5.45
C LYS A 141 -16.30 7.54 4.86
N ASN A 142 -15.11 8.05 4.51
CA ASN A 142 -14.95 9.42 3.99
C ASN A 142 -13.70 9.51 3.10
N ASN A 143 -13.22 10.71 2.77
CA ASN A 143 -12.03 10.97 1.98
C ASN A 143 -11.18 12.15 2.47
N PHE A 144 -11.29 12.52 3.74
CA PHE A 144 -10.56 13.66 4.31
C PHE A 144 -9.05 13.43 4.33
N GLY A 145 -8.64 12.24 4.81
CA GLY A 145 -7.24 11.83 4.82
C GLY A 145 -6.66 11.75 3.42
N TYR A 146 -7.40 11.15 2.48
CA TYR A 146 -7.01 11.10 1.07
C TYR A 146 -6.78 12.49 0.48
N LYS A 147 -7.74 13.42 0.63
CA LYS A 147 -7.61 14.77 0.12
C LYS A 147 -6.38 15.48 0.68
N LYS A 148 -6.09 15.29 1.97
CA LYS A 148 -4.91 15.88 2.62
C LYS A 148 -3.61 15.31 2.03
N VAL A 149 -3.50 13.99 1.88
CA VAL A 149 -2.30 13.32 1.34
C VAL A 149 -2.09 13.64 -0.15
N ASN A 150 -3.19 13.68 -0.92
CA ASN A 150 -3.14 13.92 -2.36
C ASN A 150 -2.56 15.29 -2.73
N LYS A 151 -2.66 16.30 -1.87
CA LYS A 151 -2.04 17.63 -2.07
C LYS A 151 -0.51 17.54 -2.18
N TYR A 152 0.11 16.54 -1.53
CA TYR A 152 1.57 16.39 -1.52
C TYR A 152 2.09 15.38 -2.55
N LEU A 153 1.22 14.53 -3.12
CA LEU A 153 1.61 13.43 -4.01
C LEU A 153 1.00 13.51 -5.43
N ASN A 154 0.32 14.62 -5.74
CA ASN A 154 -0.12 14.92 -7.10
C ASN A 154 1.09 15.48 -7.89
N PHE A 155 1.75 14.60 -8.63
CA PHE A 155 2.78 14.93 -9.61
C PHE A 155 2.22 14.80 -11.02
#